data_4c2289707ed92961948fd3bb9d6a281c
#
_entry.id   4c2289707ed92961948fd3bb9d6a281c
#
_cell.length_a   1.000
_cell.length_b   1.000
_cell.length_c   1.000
_cell.angle_alpha   90.00
_cell.angle_beta   90.00
_cell.angle_gamma   90.00
#
_symmetry.space_group_name_H-M   'P 1'
#
loop_
_entity.id
_entity.type
_entity.pdbx_description
1 polymer ?
#
loop_
_entity_poly.entity_id
_entity_poly.type
_entity_poly.pdbx_seq_one_letter_code
_entity_poly.pdbx_strand_id
1 'polypeptide(L)'
;MEKENFLSIDIIRDDVNYWLIRTNGGDWYQDFKQNNHVSITNSIVSLCDLKEVNDIEKYKKIVTSKNQKKQKDLENSLTNLPEDEKQKILDKNNLSKRSITDLSKRLFDFIHKINIGDYVIIPNYRSFEFCIGIIISDATEYTDKNIHSLKINSQKNNYKFSNNKLHRKVKWLKHIPRNRINPKILNKLQMHQTIISLSEYKKHINYLINP
;
A
#
# COMPACT_ATOMS: atom_id res chain seq x y z
N MET A 1 18.21 -46.51 -8.76
CA MET A 1 17.45 -45.51 -7.97
C MET A 1 17.09 -44.38 -8.91
N GLU A 2 15.93 -44.49 -9.54
CA GLU A 2 15.38 -43.45 -10.42
C GLU A 2 14.87 -42.29 -9.53
N LYS A 3 15.38 -41.10 -9.78
CA LYS A 3 14.81 -39.87 -9.19
C LYS A 3 13.50 -39.59 -9.91
N GLU A 4 12.39 -39.86 -9.23
CA GLU A 4 11.09 -39.36 -9.66
C GLU A 4 11.12 -37.85 -9.72
N ASN A 5 11.19 -37.29 -10.93
CA ASN A 5 10.91 -35.90 -11.20
C ASN A 5 9.40 -35.70 -11.03
N PHE A 6 8.98 -35.32 -9.83
CA PHE A 6 7.64 -34.76 -9.65
C PHE A 6 7.58 -33.45 -10.43
N LEU A 7 6.92 -33.48 -11.56
CA LEU A 7 6.43 -32.30 -12.24
C LEU A 7 5.48 -31.60 -11.25
N SER A 8 5.96 -30.57 -10.57
CA SER A 8 5.09 -29.69 -9.81
C SER A 8 4.23 -28.94 -10.82
N ILE A 9 3.03 -29.46 -11.08
CA ILE A 9 2.00 -28.72 -11.77
C ILE A 9 1.64 -27.58 -10.81
N ASP A 10 2.16 -26.39 -11.08
CA ASP A 10 1.74 -25.17 -10.40
C ASP A 10 0.26 -24.95 -10.69
N ILE A 11 -0.59 -25.45 -9.80
CA ILE A 11 -2.03 -25.22 -9.85
C ILE A 11 -2.22 -23.72 -9.71
N ILE A 12 -2.62 -23.05 -10.80
CA ILE A 12 -3.05 -21.65 -10.75
C ILE A 12 -4.26 -21.62 -9.81
N ARG A 13 -4.05 -21.16 -8.59
CA ARG A 13 -5.12 -21.04 -7.61
C ARG A 13 -6.07 -19.96 -8.09
N ASP A 14 -7.32 -20.36 -8.38
CA ASP A 14 -8.36 -19.44 -8.88
C ASP A 14 -8.84 -18.44 -7.83
N ASP A 15 -8.56 -18.72 -6.57
CA ASP A 15 -8.93 -17.92 -5.39
C ASP A 15 -7.92 -16.81 -5.05
N VAL A 16 -6.84 -16.66 -5.82
CA VAL A 16 -5.77 -15.69 -5.56
C VAL A 16 -5.95 -14.43 -6.39
N ASN A 17 -5.84 -13.28 -5.74
CA ASN A 17 -5.88 -11.97 -6.37
C ASN A 17 -4.49 -11.42 -6.66
N TYR A 18 -4.44 -10.44 -7.57
CA TYR A 18 -3.22 -9.77 -7.99
C TYR A 18 -3.38 -8.28 -7.82
N TRP A 19 -2.46 -7.66 -7.09
CA TRP A 19 -2.53 -6.28 -6.69
C TRP A 19 -1.29 -5.52 -7.14
N LEU A 20 -1.47 -4.32 -7.64
CA LEU A 20 -0.38 -3.37 -7.79
C LEU A 20 -0.49 -2.35 -6.65
N ILE A 21 0.62 -2.18 -5.91
CA ILE A 21 0.73 -1.17 -4.85
C ILE A 21 1.81 -0.19 -5.23
N ARG A 22 1.45 1.09 -5.30
CA ARG A 22 2.39 2.15 -5.69
C ARG A 22 3.38 2.46 -4.59
N THR A 23 4.58 2.82 -5.01
CA THR A 23 5.73 3.12 -4.17
C THR A 23 6.05 4.62 -4.11
N ASN A 24 5.04 5.49 -4.24
CA ASN A 24 5.24 6.94 -4.27
C ASN A 24 6.28 7.37 -5.33
N GLY A 25 6.02 7.04 -6.60
CA GLY A 25 6.96 7.34 -7.69
C GLY A 25 8.25 6.53 -7.70
N GLY A 26 8.36 5.52 -6.85
CA GLY A 26 9.54 4.68 -6.67
C GLY A 26 10.32 4.97 -5.37
N ASP A 27 10.01 6.07 -4.69
CA ASP A 27 10.68 6.49 -3.46
C ASP A 27 10.69 5.40 -2.38
N TRP A 28 9.57 4.68 -2.23
CA TRP A 28 9.42 3.64 -1.19
C TRP A 28 9.77 2.24 -1.65
N TYR A 29 10.24 2.08 -2.89
CA TYR A 29 10.56 0.77 -3.45
C TYR A 29 11.61 0.01 -2.62
N GLN A 30 12.69 0.69 -2.25
CA GLN A 30 13.73 0.08 -1.42
C GLN A 30 13.27 -0.19 0.00
N ASP A 31 12.46 0.71 0.59
CA ASP A 31 11.84 0.49 1.89
C ASP A 31 11.00 -0.80 1.90
N PHE A 32 10.12 -0.97 0.91
CA PHE A 32 9.26 -2.14 0.80
C PHE A 32 10.07 -3.43 0.64
N LYS A 33 11.12 -3.39 -0.17
CA LYS A 33 11.99 -4.55 -0.39
C LYS A 33 12.82 -4.92 0.84
N GLN A 34 13.52 -3.97 1.41
CA GLN A 34 14.45 -4.21 2.52
C GLN A 34 13.74 -4.66 3.80
N ASN A 35 12.53 -4.14 4.02
CA ASN A 35 11.75 -4.46 5.21
C ASN A 35 10.69 -5.56 4.97
N ASN A 36 10.68 -6.19 3.78
CA ASN A 36 9.75 -7.26 3.41
C ASN A 36 8.30 -6.89 3.71
N HIS A 37 7.87 -5.71 3.28
CA HIS A 37 6.51 -5.24 3.46
C HIS A 37 6.00 -4.42 2.28
N VAL A 38 4.69 -4.20 2.25
CA VAL A 38 4.02 -3.12 1.52
C VAL A 38 3.23 -2.30 2.51
N SER A 39 3.13 -1.01 2.26
CA SER A 39 2.43 -0.09 3.15
C SER A 39 1.65 0.97 2.39
N ILE A 40 0.68 1.58 3.05
CA ILE A 40 -0.09 2.70 2.49
C ILE A 40 -0.14 3.86 3.47
N THR A 41 -0.18 5.07 2.91
CA THR A 41 -0.31 6.30 3.71
C THR A 41 -1.65 6.33 4.42
N ASN A 42 -1.59 6.43 5.73
CA ASN A 42 -2.73 6.66 6.60
C ASN A 42 -2.27 7.48 7.82
N SER A 43 -2.81 8.68 7.98
CA SER A 43 -2.46 9.60 9.08
C SER A 43 -3.68 10.01 9.92
N ILE A 44 -4.85 9.38 9.70
CA ILE A 44 -6.12 9.86 10.26
C ILE A 44 -6.78 8.81 11.15
N VAL A 45 -6.79 7.55 10.73
CA VAL A 45 -7.49 6.47 11.42
C VAL A 45 -6.50 5.38 11.83
N SER A 46 -6.77 4.71 12.94
CA SER A 46 -6.01 3.53 13.36
C SER A 46 -6.63 2.25 12.78
N LEU A 47 -5.85 1.18 12.72
CA LEU A 47 -6.36 -0.11 12.28
C LEU A 47 -7.48 -0.63 13.19
N CYS A 48 -7.41 -0.36 14.50
CA CYS A 48 -8.45 -0.78 15.44
C CYS A 48 -9.80 -0.08 15.18
N ASP A 49 -9.81 1.13 14.63
CA ASP A 49 -11.05 1.82 14.24
C ASP A 49 -11.76 1.13 13.06
N LEU A 50 -11.02 0.36 12.25
CA LEU A 50 -11.46 -0.11 10.93
C LEU A 50 -11.59 -1.63 10.82
N LYS A 51 -10.83 -2.40 11.59
CA LYS A 51 -10.66 -3.84 11.41
C LYS A 51 -11.98 -4.63 11.44
N GLU A 52 -12.89 -4.25 12.34
CA GLU A 52 -14.18 -4.91 12.52
C GLU A 52 -15.29 -4.35 11.61
N VAL A 53 -14.97 -3.34 10.79
CA VAL A 53 -15.95 -2.68 9.94
C VAL A 53 -15.84 -3.20 8.52
N ASN A 54 -16.80 -3.98 8.06
CA ASN A 54 -16.82 -4.53 6.68
C ASN A 54 -17.85 -3.81 5.79
N ASP A 55 -17.86 -2.47 5.81
CA ASP A 55 -18.78 -1.64 5.05
C ASP A 55 -18.08 -0.33 4.65
N ILE A 56 -17.98 -0.07 3.35
CA ILE A 56 -17.30 1.10 2.80
C ILE A 56 -17.97 2.43 3.21
N GLU A 57 -19.27 2.48 3.36
CA GLU A 57 -19.95 3.70 3.79
C GLU A 57 -19.70 3.99 5.27
N LYS A 58 -19.60 2.96 6.10
CA LYS A 58 -19.14 3.11 7.50
C LYS A 58 -17.69 3.59 7.55
N TYR A 59 -16.81 3.09 6.67
CA TYR A 59 -15.43 3.60 6.54
C TYR A 59 -15.41 5.10 6.27
N LYS A 60 -16.19 5.57 5.29
CA LYS A 60 -16.29 7.00 4.97
C LYS A 60 -16.74 7.83 6.19
N LYS A 61 -17.73 7.35 6.94
CA LYS A 61 -18.21 8.03 8.17
C LYS A 61 -17.08 8.12 9.22
N ILE A 62 -16.35 7.02 9.46
CA ILE A 62 -15.23 6.99 10.41
C ILE A 62 -14.13 7.96 9.98
N VAL A 63 -13.68 7.89 8.72
CA VAL A 63 -12.64 8.78 8.18
C VAL A 63 -13.08 10.24 8.27
N THR A 64 -14.35 10.56 7.95
CA THR A 64 -14.91 11.91 8.06
C THR A 64 -14.87 12.41 9.50
N SER A 65 -15.39 11.64 10.45
CA SER A 65 -15.41 11.99 11.87
C SER A 65 -14.00 12.22 12.43
N LYS A 66 -13.04 11.34 12.10
CA LYS A 66 -11.64 11.46 12.53
C LYS A 66 -10.96 12.68 11.89
N ASN A 67 -11.25 12.98 10.60
CA ASN A 67 -10.76 14.19 9.96
C ASN A 67 -11.30 15.45 10.62
N GLN A 68 -12.58 15.51 10.93
CA GLN A 68 -13.20 16.63 11.65
C GLN A 68 -12.60 16.85 13.05
N LYS A 69 -12.37 15.74 13.78
CA LYS A 69 -11.69 15.80 15.08
C LYS A 69 -10.27 16.37 14.94
N LYS A 70 -9.50 15.85 13.98
CA LYS A 70 -8.14 16.33 13.71
C LYS A 70 -8.12 17.81 13.34
N GLN A 71 -9.11 18.30 12.58
CA GLN A 71 -9.24 19.74 12.26
C GLN A 71 -9.50 20.58 13.50
N LYS A 72 -10.41 20.15 14.38
CA LYS A 72 -10.67 20.86 15.66
C LYS A 72 -9.43 20.90 16.56
N ASP A 73 -8.73 19.76 16.69
CA ASP A 73 -7.52 19.67 17.50
C ASP A 73 -6.42 20.60 16.94
N LEU A 74 -6.28 20.65 15.60
CA LEU A 74 -5.35 21.55 14.92
C LEU A 74 -5.76 23.00 15.14
N GLU A 75 -7.01 23.36 14.97
CA GLU A 75 -7.54 24.71 15.21
C GLU A 75 -7.23 25.20 16.63
N ASN A 76 -7.46 24.35 17.62
CA ASN A 76 -7.14 24.65 19.02
C ASN A 76 -5.64 24.82 19.27
N SER A 77 -4.77 24.17 18.50
CA SER A 77 -3.32 24.31 18.62
C SER A 77 -2.76 25.59 17.98
N LEU A 78 -3.56 26.25 17.12
CA LEU A 78 -3.16 27.44 16.35
C LEU A 78 -3.69 28.75 16.93
N THR A 79 -4.09 28.79 18.20
CA THR A 79 -4.73 29.96 18.85
C THR A 79 -3.85 31.22 18.85
N ASN A 80 -2.53 31.08 18.77
CA ASN A 80 -1.57 32.19 18.84
C ASN A 80 -1.19 32.73 17.45
N LEU A 81 -1.76 32.21 16.35
CA LEU A 81 -1.46 32.68 15.00
C LEU A 81 -2.49 33.69 14.50
N PRO A 82 -2.10 34.61 13.60
CA PRO A 82 -3.04 35.47 12.88
C PRO A 82 -4.08 34.62 12.11
N GLU A 83 -5.32 35.12 12.01
CA GLU A 83 -6.42 34.33 11.44
C GLU A 83 -6.16 33.89 10.00
N ASP A 84 -5.53 34.73 9.16
CA ASP A 84 -5.18 34.40 7.78
C ASP A 84 -4.17 33.24 7.66
N GLU A 85 -3.19 33.19 8.58
CA GLU A 85 -2.22 32.07 8.61
C GLU A 85 -2.85 30.80 9.15
N LYS A 86 -3.66 30.91 10.17
CA LYS A 86 -4.44 29.81 10.75
C LYS A 86 -5.32 29.17 9.69
N GLN A 87 -6.10 29.96 8.93
CA GLN A 87 -6.98 29.45 7.89
C GLN A 87 -6.20 28.72 6.78
N LYS A 88 -5.06 29.26 6.33
CA LYS A 88 -4.19 28.59 5.34
C LYS A 88 -3.71 27.21 5.81
N ILE A 89 -3.36 27.09 7.09
CA ILE A 89 -2.91 25.83 7.69
C ILE A 89 -4.08 24.83 7.77
N LEU A 90 -5.25 25.29 8.19
CA LEU A 90 -6.45 24.46 8.28
C LEU A 90 -6.86 23.94 6.90
N ASP A 91 -6.93 24.80 5.89
CA ASP A 91 -7.29 24.42 4.51
C ASP A 91 -6.31 23.40 3.92
N LYS A 92 -5.01 23.59 4.14
CA LYS A 92 -3.97 22.64 3.68
C LYS A 92 -4.11 21.25 4.30
N ASN A 93 -4.59 21.17 5.54
CA ASN A 93 -4.72 19.92 6.29
C ASN A 93 -6.12 19.29 6.20
N ASN A 94 -7.08 19.99 5.63
CA ASN A 94 -8.46 19.50 5.50
C ASN A 94 -8.58 18.57 4.27
N LEU A 95 -9.18 17.40 4.47
CA LEU A 95 -9.46 16.50 3.36
C LEU A 95 -10.75 16.90 2.64
N SER A 96 -10.67 17.05 1.34
CA SER A 96 -11.86 17.19 0.49
C SER A 96 -12.75 15.93 0.56
N LYS A 97 -14.02 16.04 0.21
CA LYS A 97 -14.93 14.89 0.09
C LYS A 97 -14.38 13.79 -0.82
N ARG A 98 -13.73 14.17 -1.93
CA ARG A 98 -13.08 13.23 -2.85
C ARG A 98 -11.91 12.53 -2.17
N SER A 99 -11.05 13.26 -1.48
CA SER A 99 -9.90 12.69 -0.75
C SER A 99 -10.34 11.73 0.35
N ILE A 100 -11.44 12.02 1.05
CA ILE A 100 -12.04 11.12 2.05
C ILE A 100 -12.52 9.82 1.37
N THR A 101 -13.22 9.93 0.24
CA THR A 101 -13.70 8.75 -0.51
C THR A 101 -12.53 7.89 -0.99
N ASP A 102 -11.52 8.51 -1.58
CA ASP A 102 -10.33 7.81 -2.09
C ASP A 102 -9.53 7.14 -0.96
N LEU A 103 -9.37 7.83 0.18
CA LEU A 103 -8.71 7.28 1.37
C LEU A 103 -9.50 6.09 1.94
N SER A 104 -10.82 6.24 2.09
CA SER A 104 -11.68 5.18 2.62
C SER A 104 -11.64 3.93 1.75
N LYS A 105 -11.72 4.09 0.42
CA LYS A 105 -11.61 2.97 -0.52
C LYS A 105 -10.25 2.30 -0.42
N ARG A 106 -9.17 3.06 -0.40
CA ARG A 106 -7.80 2.54 -0.29
C ARG A 106 -7.58 1.76 1.00
N LEU A 107 -8.07 2.27 2.13
CA LEU A 107 -8.00 1.60 3.43
C LEU A 107 -8.83 0.31 3.42
N PHE A 108 -10.06 0.36 2.90
CA PHE A 108 -10.92 -0.80 2.78
C PHE A 108 -10.30 -1.90 1.91
N ASP A 109 -9.79 -1.55 0.73
CA ASP A 109 -9.15 -2.51 -0.16
C ASP A 109 -7.91 -3.13 0.50
N PHE A 110 -7.07 -2.31 1.19
CA PHE A 110 -5.87 -2.79 1.86
C PHE A 110 -6.16 -3.69 3.06
N ILE A 111 -7.20 -3.42 3.83
CA ILE A 111 -7.53 -4.15 5.07
C ILE A 111 -8.36 -5.41 4.78
N HIS A 112 -9.34 -5.33 3.87
CA HIS A 112 -10.33 -6.39 3.70
C HIS A 112 -10.26 -7.16 2.37
N LYS A 113 -9.72 -6.55 1.30
CA LYS A 113 -9.70 -7.23 -0.01
C LYS A 113 -8.39 -7.91 -0.33
N ILE A 114 -7.28 -7.40 0.21
CA ILE A 114 -5.98 -8.05 0.05
C ILE A 114 -5.90 -9.17 1.10
N ASN A 115 -5.67 -10.40 0.65
CA ASN A 115 -5.63 -11.58 1.52
C ASN A 115 -4.22 -12.18 1.57
N ILE A 116 -3.96 -12.99 2.59
CA ILE A 116 -2.76 -13.82 2.66
C ILE A 116 -2.79 -14.79 1.47
N GLY A 117 -1.67 -14.88 0.75
CA GLY A 117 -1.54 -15.66 -0.48
C GLY A 117 -1.74 -14.87 -1.76
N ASP A 118 -2.33 -13.67 -1.70
CA ASP A 118 -2.44 -12.79 -2.87
C ASP A 118 -1.05 -12.34 -3.36
N TYR A 119 -0.94 -12.14 -4.67
CA TYR A 119 0.26 -11.58 -5.26
C TYR A 119 0.23 -10.04 -5.23
N VAL A 120 1.39 -9.47 -4.94
CA VAL A 120 1.59 -8.01 -4.97
C VAL A 120 2.72 -7.65 -5.92
N ILE A 121 2.52 -6.61 -6.71
CA ILE A 121 3.49 -6.05 -7.63
C ILE A 121 3.77 -4.61 -7.21
N ILE A 122 5.05 -4.27 -7.07
CA ILE A 122 5.48 -2.90 -6.80
C ILE A 122 6.39 -2.38 -7.90
N PRO A 123 6.17 -1.15 -8.40
CA PRO A 123 7.06 -0.51 -9.37
C PRO A 123 8.23 0.18 -8.67
N ASN A 124 9.41 0.17 -9.29
CA ASN A 124 10.52 1.04 -8.91
C ASN A 124 10.36 2.44 -9.52
N TYR A 125 11.39 3.27 -9.38
CA TYR A 125 11.43 4.61 -9.96
C TYR A 125 11.15 4.57 -11.47
N ARG A 126 10.23 5.41 -11.93
CA ARG A 126 9.74 5.47 -13.34
C ARG A 126 9.26 4.12 -13.89
N SER A 127 9.02 3.16 -13.04
CA SER A 127 8.57 1.81 -13.43
C SER A 127 9.51 1.11 -14.44
N PHE A 128 10.83 1.27 -14.30
CA PHE A 128 11.81 0.56 -15.13
C PHE A 128 11.87 -0.93 -14.81
N GLU A 129 11.57 -1.28 -13.58
CA GLU A 129 11.41 -2.66 -13.14
C GLU A 129 10.29 -2.79 -12.11
N PHE A 130 9.88 -4.01 -11.87
CA PHE A 130 8.85 -4.36 -10.89
C PHE A 130 9.38 -5.47 -9.99
N CYS A 131 8.94 -5.47 -8.75
CA CYS A 131 9.12 -6.62 -7.86
C CYS A 131 7.77 -7.28 -7.62
N ILE A 132 7.74 -8.62 -7.74
CA ILE A 132 6.56 -9.43 -7.43
C ILE A 132 6.81 -10.19 -6.14
N GLY A 133 5.81 -10.21 -5.26
CA GLY A 133 5.83 -10.96 -4.01
C GLY A 133 4.47 -11.54 -3.66
N ILE A 134 4.43 -12.31 -2.58
CA ILE A 134 3.22 -12.89 -2.00
C ILE A 134 2.98 -12.24 -0.64
N ILE A 135 1.74 -11.84 -0.39
CA ILE A 135 1.28 -11.35 0.93
C ILE A 135 1.30 -12.51 1.92
N ILE A 136 1.99 -12.34 3.04
CA ILE A 136 2.15 -13.37 4.07
C ILE A 136 1.61 -12.97 5.45
N SER A 137 0.98 -11.81 5.56
CA SER A 137 0.32 -11.37 6.80
C SER A 137 -0.95 -10.60 6.52
N ASP A 138 -1.81 -10.52 7.53
CA ASP A 138 -2.87 -9.52 7.57
C ASP A 138 -2.31 -8.11 7.67
N ALA A 139 -3.21 -7.10 7.50
CA ALA A 139 -2.86 -5.72 7.76
C ALA A 139 -2.56 -5.52 9.25
N THR A 140 -1.43 -4.89 9.54
CA THR A 140 -0.96 -4.59 10.90
C THR A 140 -0.43 -3.16 10.96
N GLU A 141 -0.31 -2.61 12.17
CA GLU A 141 0.29 -1.29 12.38
C GLU A 141 1.64 -1.42 13.09
N TYR A 142 2.62 -0.68 12.61
CA TYR A 142 3.87 -0.48 13.32
C TYR A 142 3.66 0.42 14.54
N THR A 143 4.26 0.06 15.65
CA THR A 143 4.41 0.95 16.82
C THR A 143 5.40 2.07 16.50
N ASP A 144 5.37 3.17 17.27
CA ASP A 144 6.34 4.26 17.10
C ASP A 144 7.79 3.77 17.29
N LYS A 145 8.00 2.78 18.15
CA LYS A 145 9.32 2.13 18.35
C LYS A 145 9.76 1.38 17.07
N ASN A 146 8.86 0.66 16.41
CA ASN A 146 9.17 -0.01 15.14
C ASN A 146 9.51 1.02 14.07
N ILE A 147 8.71 2.08 13.93
CA ILE A 147 8.94 3.17 12.97
C ILE A 147 10.32 3.82 13.19
N HIS A 148 10.68 4.09 14.45
CA HIS A 148 11.98 4.67 14.78
C HIS A 148 13.14 3.73 14.35
N SER A 149 13.05 2.45 14.65
CA SER A 149 14.06 1.45 14.26
C SER A 149 14.20 1.33 12.75
N LEU A 150 13.08 1.29 12.01
CA LEU A 150 13.07 1.24 10.54
C LEU A 150 13.68 2.50 9.91
N LYS A 151 13.41 3.66 10.50
CA LYS A 151 13.98 4.95 10.06
C LYS A 151 15.51 4.95 10.24
N ILE A 152 16.03 4.50 11.37
CA ILE A 152 17.47 4.36 11.58
C ILE A 152 18.09 3.42 10.56
N ASN A 153 17.44 2.26 10.32
CA ASN A 153 17.91 1.30 9.33
C ASN A 153 17.94 1.89 7.93
N SER A 154 16.93 2.67 7.55
CA SER A 154 16.88 3.32 6.24
C SER A 154 18.02 4.34 6.04
N GLN A 155 18.36 5.10 7.09
CA GLN A 155 19.48 6.03 7.06
C GLN A 155 20.81 5.31 6.88
N LYS A 156 21.03 4.20 7.60
CA LYS A 156 22.26 3.38 7.48
C LYS A 156 22.43 2.78 6.08
N ASN A 157 21.33 2.39 5.43
CA ASN A 157 21.33 1.73 4.12
C ASN A 157 20.98 2.69 2.96
N ASN A 158 20.92 3.99 3.20
CA ASN A 158 20.72 5.06 2.22
C ASN A 158 19.48 4.86 1.31
N TYR A 159 18.32 4.59 1.92
CA TYR A 159 17.05 4.59 1.20
C TYR A 159 15.98 5.43 1.90
N LYS A 160 14.96 5.88 1.15
CA LYS A 160 13.87 6.70 1.67
C LYS A 160 12.84 5.82 2.36
N PHE A 161 12.66 6.02 3.66
CA PHE A 161 11.66 5.34 4.47
C PHE A 161 10.26 5.95 4.25
N SER A 162 9.24 5.12 4.08
CA SER A 162 7.87 5.55 3.80
C SER A 162 7.18 6.24 4.99
N ASN A 163 7.61 5.93 6.20
CA ASN A 163 6.99 6.37 7.46
C ASN A 163 5.50 5.97 7.60
N ASN A 164 5.05 4.99 6.85
CA ASN A 164 3.69 4.48 6.91
C ASN A 164 3.55 3.45 8.04
N LYS A 165 2.54 3.64 8.91
CA LYS A 165 2.29 2.69 10.01
C LYS A 165 1.56 1.44 9.55
N LEU A 166 0.56 1.58 8.67
CA LEU A 166 -0.25 0.47 8.18
C LEU A 166 0.49 -0.32 7.10
N HIS A 167 0.75 -1.58 7.35
CA HIS A 167 1.56 -2.44 6.47
C HIS A 167 1.07 -3.89 6.44
N ARG A 168 1.53 -4.65 5.44
CA ARG A 168 1.44 -6.10 5.32
C ARG A 168 2.79 -6.69 4.99
N LYS A 169 3.13 -7.84 5.58
CA LYS A 169 4.35 -8.57 5.25
C LYS A 169 4.26 -9.20 3.88
N VAL A 170 5.40 -9.23 3.17
CA VAL A 170 5.53 -9.77 1.82
C VAL A 170 6.74 -10.68 1.74
N LYS A 171 6.61 -11.82 1.08
CA LYS A 171 7.72 -12.64 0.60
C LYS A 171 7.98 -12.27 -0.86
N TRP A 172 9.08 -11.57 -1.11
CA TRP A 172 9.47 -11.21 -2.47
C TRP A 172 9.95 -12.44 -3.24
N LEU A 173 9.51 -12.56 -4.51
CA LEU A 173 9.78 -13.70 -5.36
C LEU A 173 10.75 -13.34 -6.50
N LYS A 174 10.43 -12.30 -7.27
CA LYS A 174 11.09 -12.03 -8.54
C LYS A 174 11.12 -10.55 -8.91
N HIS A 175 12.19 -10.15 -9.57
CA HIS A 175 12.31 -8.87 -10.26
C HIS A 175 12.00 -9.05 -11.74
N ILE A 176 11.23 -8.13 -12.31
CA ILE A 176 10.78 -8.19 -13.70
C ILE A 176 11.07 -6.85 -14.36
N PRO A 177 11.86 -6.83 -15.43
CA PRO A 177 12.11 -5.60 -16.17
C PRO A 177 10.84 -5.17 -16.93
N ARG A 178 10.69 -3.86 -17.13
CA ARG A 178 9.52 -3.24 -17.78
C ARG A 178 9.15 -3.88 -19.11
N ASN A 179 10.13 -4.24 -19.93
CA ASN A 179 9.93 -4.79 -21.27
C ASN A 179 9.26 -6.17 -21.28
N ARG A 180 9.19 -6.86 -20.14
CA ARG A 180 8.47 -8.14 -19.98
C ARG A 180 7.03 -7.96 -19.50
N ILE A 181 6.64 -6.75 -19.06
CA ILE A 181 5.29 -6.47 -18.57
C ILE A 181 4.36 -6.16 -19.74
N ASN A 182 3.18 -6.77 -19.73
CA ASN A 182 2.14 -6.50 -20.72
C ASN A 182 1.81 -4.99 -20.77
N PRO A 183 1.76 -4.37 -21.97
CA PRO A 183 1.43 -2.94 -22.12
C PRO A 183 0.12 -2.53 -21.45
N LYS A 184 -0.89 -3.41 -21.41
CA LYS A 184 -2.17 -3.14 -20.72
C LYS A 184 -1.98 -2.97 -19.20
N ILE A 185 -1.08 -3.75 -18.59
CA ILE A 185 -0.72 -3.56 -17.17
C ILE A 185 0.02 -2.24 -17.00
N LEU A 186 0.94 -1.90 -17.90
CA LEU A 186 1.66 -0.62 -17.85
C LEU A 186 0.70 0.58 -17.94
N ASN A 187 -0.39 0.48 -18.73
CA ASN A 187 -1.40 1.53 -18.80
C ASN A 187 -2.15 1.72 -17.45
N LYS A 188 -2.33 0.65 -16.67
CA LYS A 188 -2.89 0.78 -15.29
C LYS A 188 -1.99 1.61 -14.38
N LEU A 189 -0.69 1.68 -14.64
CA LEU A 189 0.22 2.54 -13.88
C LEU A 189 -0.03 4.03 -14.09
N GLN A 190 -0.73 4.43 -15.15
CA GLN A 190 -1.12 5.83 -15.38
C GLN A 190 -2.30 6.27 -14.49
N MET A 191 -3.04 5.31 -13.94
CA MET A 191 -4.13 5.61 -13.00
C MET A 191 -3.54 6.13 -11.68
N HIS A 192 -4.12 7.19 -11.11
CA HIS A 192 -3.62 7.79 -9.86
C HIS A 192 -3.92 6.98 -8.57
N GLN A 193 -4.54 5.81 -8.69
CA GLN A 193 -4.88 4.96 -7.55
C GLN A 193 -3.63 4.34 -6.92
N THR A 194 -3.58 4.32 -5.58
CA THR A 194 -2.47 3.71 -4.82
C THR A 194 -2.49 2.19 -4.88
N ILE A 195 -3.69 1.59 -4.88
CA ILE A 195 -3.93 0.15 -4.96
C ILE A 195 -4.77 -0.10 -6.20
N ILE A 196 -4.35 -1.04 -7.04
CA ILE A 196 -5.03 -1.40 -8.28
C ILE A 196 -5.13 -2.92 -8.36
N SER A 197 -6.34 -3.45 -8.61
CA SER A 197 -6.51 -4.87 -8.91
C SER A 197 -5.97 -5.19 -10.31
N LEU A 198 -5.17 -6.23 -10.40
CA LEU A 198 -4.63 -6.79 -11.63
C LEU A 198 -5.15 -8.21 -11.91
N SER A 199 -6.20 -8.65 -11.23
CA SER A 199 -6.71 -10.03 -11.33
C SER A 199 -7.17 -10.39 -12.75
N GLU A 200 -7.55 -9.41 -13.58
CA GLU A 200 -7.84 -9.61 -15.00
C GLU A 200 -6.60 -10.05 -15.83
N TYR A 201 -5.38 -9.82 -15.31
CA TYR A 201 -4.11 -10.18 -15.94
C TYR A 201 -3.44 -11.40 -15.28
N LYS A 202 -4.16 -12.19 -14.46
CA LYS A 202 -3.61 -13.30 -13.68
C LYS A 202 -2.78 -14.26 -14.53
N LYS A 203 -3.24 -14.64 -15.70
CA LYS A 203 -2.51 -15.56 -16.63
C LYS A 203 -1.16 -15.01 -17.03
N HIS A 204 -1.10 -13.72 -17.38
CA HIS A 204 0.16 -13.07 -17.77
C HIS A 204 1.12 -12.95 -16.60
N ILE A 205 0.63 -12.59 -15.42
CA ILE A 205 1.46 -12.44 -14.22
C ILE A 205 2.01 -13.80 -13.78
N ASN A 206 1.19 -14.87 -13.80
CA ASN A 206 1.65 -16.21 -13.50
C ASN A 206 2.76 -16.68 -14.45
N TYR A 207 2.62 -16.40 -15.76
CA TYR A 207 3.70 -16.69 -16.72
C TYR A 207 5.00 -15.94 -16.42
N LEU A 208 4.92 -14.71 -15.86
CA LEU A 208 6.10 -13.97 -15.44
C LEU A 208 6.78 -14.57 -14.20
N ILE A 209 6.00 -15.19 -13.32
CA ILE A 209 6.49 -15.83 -12.10
C ILE A 209 7.10 -17.20 -12.43
N ASN A 210 6.39 -18.02 -13.21
CA ASN A 210 6.73 -19.39 -13.61
C ASN A 210 6.76 -19.46 -15.16
N PRO A 211 7.86 -19.03 -15.80
CA PRO A 211 8.01 -19.02 -17.26
C PRO A 211 8.18 -20.44 -17.83
#